data_4ca73df4fbccb9c1cd2ad14228f117f0
#
_entry.id   4ca73df4fbccb9c1cd2ad14228f117f0
#
_cell.length_a   1.000
_cell.length_b   1.000
_cell.length_c   1.000
_cell.angle_alpha   90.00
_cell.angle_beta   90.00
_cell.angle_gamma   90.00
#
_symmetry.space_group_name_H-M   'P 1'
#
loop_
_entity.id
_entity.type
_entity.pdbx_description
1 polymer ?
#
loop_
_entity_poly.entity_id
_entity_poly.type
_entity_poly.pdbx_seq_one_letter_code
_entity_poly.pdbx_strand_id
1 'polypeptide(L)'
;MANMMDYIQWRGDLTFSERPFNEVDGLIFAELSYVDYSNIVPNTVVEGITLKRAAEEYFLKYPDSRGRLGIVVPDSIHDLLRAAGNSERFGSVVLSGYTAETSEEKEEQFSAVTFTIENRIRCIAFRGTDDTIVGWKENFNMCYMFPVPAQSDAANYLNMVAADWNKDLIITGHSKGGNLAVYAAAYCLPEAQEHITAVYNFDGPGFPTSQITLENYSRIRGLMTTLLPEADIVGILLDHEDQYHAVKSNAVGVWQHDGFSWELMGTKFIYSEDIKSSSKRKDKTLRAWVDDMDMELREQFVNKLFAFCKSTDARTLTDLKRDPIGLMNAINGAFEDEETREVLKRSLSMLLSEDKTHRYAAAQDSLLWLKGKVTEKAALAIKRKK
;
A
#
# COMPACT_ATOMS: atom_id res chain seq x y z
N MET A 1 -18.57 -14.82 -3.09
CA MET A 1 -18.26 -15.06 -1.67
C MET A 1 -18.41 -13.76 -0.91
N ALA A 2 -18.60 -13.79 0.41
CA ALA A 2 -18.70 -12.58 1.21
C ALA A 2 -17.34 -11.86 1.29
N ASN A 3 -17.37 -10.53 1.39
CA ASN A 3 -16.22 -9.67 1.56
C ASN A 3 -16.42 -8.67 2.71
N MET A 4 -15.51 -7.71 2.91
CA MET A 4 -15.61 -6.75 4.01
C MET A 4 -16.88 -5.90 3.98
N MET A 5 -17.48 -5.64 2.81
CA MET A 5 -18.76 -4.91 2.72
C MET A 5 -19.91 -5.74 3.25
N ASP A 6 -19.94 -7.04 2.93
CA ASP A 6 -20.92 -7.97 3.49
C ASP A 6 -20.73 -8.13 5.00
N TYR A 7 -19.47 -8.11 5.49
CA TYR A 7 -19.18 -8.14 6.93
C TYR A 7 -19.80 -6.96 7.66
N ILE A 8 -19.70 -5.73 7.15
CA ILE A 8 -20.32 -4.57 7.77
C ILE A 8 -21.84 -4.71 7.79
N GLN A 9 -22.47 -5.18 6.71
CA GLN A 9 -23.92 -5.40 6.66
C GLN A 9 -24.39 -6.45 7.67
N TRP A 10 -23.59 -7.49 7.86
CA TRP A 10 -23.94 -8.61 8.70
C TRP A 10 -23.50 -8.45 10.17
N ARG A 11 -22.35 -7.82 10.43
CA ARG A 11 -21.73 -7.71 11.75
C ARG A 11 -21.72 -6.27 12.29
N GLY A 12 -22.07 -5.29 11.47
CA GLY A 12 -22.05 -3.88 11.83
C GLY A 12 -23.08 -3.48 12.91
N ASP A 13 -23.95 -4.38 13.33
CA ASP A 13 -24.92 -4.22 14.41
C ASP A 13 -24.36 -4.55 15.82
N LEU A 14 -23.13 -5.08 15.91
CA LEU A 14 -22.49 -5.47 17.17
C LEU A 14 -21.32 -4.59 17.52
N THR A 15 -21.32 -4.00 18.70
CA THR A 15 -20.23 -3.18 19.24
C THR A 15 -18.94 -4.00 19.43
N PHE A 16 -17.80 -3.31 19.65
CA PHE A 16 -16.55 -3.98 19.98
C PHE A 16 -16.56 -4.62 21.38
N SER A 17 -17.38 -4.11 22.29
CA SER A 17 -17.61 -4.73 23.61
C SER A 17 -18.35 -6.06 23.50
N GLU A 18 -19.32 -6.19 22.58
CA GLU A 18 -20.06 -7.42 22.36
C GLU A 18 -19.27 -8.46 21.56
N ARG A 19 -18.44 -7.98 20.63
CA ARG A 19 -17.55 -8.81 19.81
C ARG A 19 -16.18 -8.13 19.67
N PRO A 20 -15.12 -8.70 20.24
CA PRO A 20 -13.78 -8.13 20.17
C PRO A 20 -13.31 -7.86 18.75
N PHE A 21 -12.31 -6.99 18.64
CA PHE A 21 -11.60 -6.67 17.42
C PHE A 21 -11.07 -7.93 16.73
N ASN A 22 -11.13 -7.98 15.42
CA ASN A 22 -10.65 -9.11 14.61
C ASN A 22 -9.95 -8.63 13.33
N GLU A 23 -9.38 -9.56 12.56
CA GLU A 23 -8.59 -9.25 11.36
C GLU A 23 -9.39 -8.52 10.27
N VAL A 24 -10.71 -8.76 10.17
CA VAL A 24 -11.56 -8.07 9.18
C VAL A 24 -11.73 -6.59 9.57
N ASP A 25 -11.91 -6.31 10.88
CA ASP A 25 -11.92 -4.94 11.39
C ASP A 25 -10.59 -4.23 11.08
N GLY A 26 -9.47 -4.96 11.23
CA GLY A 26 -8.14 -4.46 10.91
C GLY A 26 -8.02 -4.01 9.46
N LEU A 27 -8.50 -4.82 8.50
CA LEU A 27 -8.51 -4.45 7.09
C LEU A 27 -9.45 -3.27 6.82
N ILE A 28 -10.63 -3.23 7.44
CA ILE A 28 -11.58 -2.12 7.30
C ILE A 28 -10.92 -0.80 7.72
N PHE A 29 -10.21 -0.76 8.86
CA PHE A 29 -9.50 0.45 9.28
C PHE A 29 -8.31 0.78 8.38
N ALA A 30 -7.59 -0.22 7.88
CA ALA A 30 -6.53 -0.03 6.90
C ALA A 30 -7.07 0.61 5.61
N GLU A 31 -8.19 0.12 5.09
CA GLU A 31 -8.84 0.68 3.90
C GLU A 31 -9.44 2.07 4.16
N LEU A 32 -10.03 2.31 5.32
CA LEU A 32 -10.54 3.64 5.69
C LEU A 32 -9.42 4.69 5.80
N SER A 33 -8.15 4.31 5.98
CA SER A 33 -7.01 5.23 5.99
C SER A 33 -6.73 5.88 4.63
N TYR A 34 -7.27 5.33 3.53
CA TYR A 34 -7.14 5.93 2.19
C TYR A 34 -8.06 7.14 1.97
N VAL A 35 -9.04 7.36 2.83
CA VAL A 35 -9.92 8.54 2.73
C VAL A 35 -9.13 9.81 3.05
N ASP A 36 -9.31 10.84 2.22
CA ASP A 36 -8.75 12.16 2.49
C ASP A 36 -9.58 12.90 3.54
N TYR A 37 -9.16 12.81 4.79
CA TYR A 37 -9.81 13.46 5.93
C TYR A 37 -9.30 14.89 6.19
N SER A 38 -8.58 15.52 5.27
CA SER A 38 -8.06 16.89 5.40
C SER A 38 -9.17 17.89 5.74
N ASN A 39 -8.96 18.64 6.82
CA ASN A 39 -9.93 19.60 7.37
C ASN A 39 -11.27 18.96 7.83
N ILE A 40 -11.27 17.67 8.14
CA ILE A 40 -12.40 16.94 8.73
C ILE A 40 -11.95 16.32 10.06
N VAL A 41 -10.85 15.56 10.03
CA VAL A 41 -10.27 14.95 11.23
C VAL A 41 -9.13 15.82 11.74
N PRO A 42 -9.07 16.15 13.05
CA PRO A 42 -7.97 16.91 13.63
C PRO A 42 -6.62 16.19 13.46
N ASN A 43 -5.55 16.97 13.27
CA ASN A 43 -4.18 16.46 13.21
C ASN A 43 -3.57 16.17 14.60
N THR A 44 -4.28 16.47 15.66
CA THR A 44 -3.90 16.15 17.05
C THR A 44 -4.58 14.86 17.50
N VAL A 45 -3.98 14.13 18.44
CA VAL A 45 -4.57 12.92 19.03
C VAL A 45 -5.45 13.22 20.25
N VAL A 46 -5.50 14.48 20.70
CA VAL A 46 -6.26 14.91 21.87
C VAL A 46 -7.74 15.15 21.54
N GLU A 47 -7.98 15.75 20.37
CA GLU A 47 -9.33 16.01 19.86
C GLU A 47 -9.66 15.01 18.74
N GLY A 48 -10.93 14.66 18.64
CA GLY A 48 -11.37 13.73 17.61
C GLY A 48 -12.81 13.94 17.19
N ILE A 49 -13.17 13.26 16.10
CA ILE A 49 -14.51 13.25 15.52
C ILE A 49 -14.95 11.81 15.32
N THR A 50 -16.22 11.48 15.57
CA THR A 50 -16.72 10.12 15.31
C THR A 50 -16.69 9.79 13.81
N LEU A 51 -16.50 8.51 13.46
CA LEU A 51 -16.50 8.06 12.07
C LEU A 51 -17.81 8.45 11.37
N LYS A 52 -18.94 8.32 12.06
CA LYS A 52 -20.23 8.76 11.56
C LYS A 52 -20.20 10.23 11.13
N ARG A 53 -19.73 11.10 12.03
CA ARG A 53 -19.65 12.54 11.75
C ARG A 53 -18.63 12.86 10.67
N ALA A 54 -17.46 12.20 10.69
CA ALA A 54 -16.44 12.36 9.65
C ALA A 54 -16.97 11.97 8.27
N ALA A 55 -17.75 10.87 8.19
CA ALA A 55 -18.40 10.45 6.94
C ALA A 55 -19.43 11.47 6.45
N GLU A 56 -20.29 11.98 7.36
CA GLU A 56 -21.27 13.02 7.02
C GLU A 56 -20.57 14.27 6.46
N GLU A 57 -19.54 14.78 7.14
CA GLU A 57 -18.77 15.94 6.70
C GLU A 57 -18.02 15.70 5.39
N TYR A 58 -17.47 14.49 5.21
CA TYR A 58 -16.81 14.10 3.96
C TYR A 58 -17.77 14.19 2.77
N PHE A 59 -18.96 13.59 2.86
CA PHE A 59 -19.93 13.60 1.77
C PHE A 59 -20.63 14.95 1.56
N LEU A 60 -20.71 15.79 2.60
CA LEU A 60 -21.13 17.18 2.43
C LEU A 60 -20.09 18.00 1.65
N LYS A 61 -18.80 17.79 1.94
CA LYS A 61 -17.70 18.48 1.28
C LYS A 61 -17.47 17.95 -0.16
N TYR A 62 -17.69 16.67 -0.36
CA TYR A 62 -17.43 15.95 -1.63
C TYR A 62 -18.65 15.14 -2.06
N PRO A 63 -19.74 15.79 -2.52
CA PRO A 63 -20.96 15.10 -2.93
C PRO A 63 -20.75 14.15 -4.09
N ASP A 64 -19.83 14.46 -5.02
CA ASP A 64 -19.34 13.57 -6.07
C ASP A 64 -17.90 13.14 -5.75
N SER A 65 -17.78 12.10 -4.94
CA SER A 65 -16.49 11.60 -4.47
C SER A 65 -15.83 10.58 -5.40
N ARG A 66 -16.57 10.05 -6.39
CA ARG A 66 -16.05 9.02 -7.30
C ARG A 66 -14.89 9.52 -8.16
N GLY A 67 -13.86 8.69 -8.31
CA GLY A 67 -12.63 9.01 -9.04
C GLY A 67 -11.72 10.03 -8.34
N ARG A 68 -12.06 10.47 -7.13
CA ARG A 68 -11.28 11.46 -6.38
C ARG A 68 -9.95 10.93 -5.87
N LEU A 69 -9.88 9.63 -5.57
CA LEU A 69 -8.68 8.97 -5.05
C LEU A 69 -7.73 8.47 -6.15
N GLY A 70 -7.97 8.86 -7.41
CA GLY A 70 -7.16 8.45 -8.55
C GLY A 70 -7.52 7.08 -9.08
N ILE A 71 -6.60 6.46 -9.84
CA ILE A 71 -6.84 5.17 -10.49
C ILE A 71 -6.33 3.97 -9.71
N VAL A 72 -5.57 4.20 -8.64
CA VAL A 72 -4.93 3.15 -7.84
C VAL A 72 -5.84 2.71 -6.69
N VAL A 73 -6.49 3.67 -6.04
CA VAL A 73 -7.38 3.43 -4.90
C VAL A 73 -8.80 3.20 -5.39
N PRO A 74 -9.45 2.07 -5.05
CA PRO A 74 -10.78 1.77 -5.55
C PRO A 74 -11.85 2.71 -4.98
N ASP A 75 -12.81 3.09 -5.82
CA ASP A 75 -13.96 3.92 -5.41
C ASP A 75 -14.82 3.27 -4.31
N SER A 76 -14.71 1.95 -4.12
CA SER A 76 -15.36 1.18 -3.04
C SER A 76 -15.01 1.69 -1.64
N ILE A 77 -13.90 2.40 -1.48
CA ILE A 77 -13.52 3.08 -0.22
C ILE A 77 -14.60 4.08 0.23
N HIS A 78 -15.23 4.79 -0.71
CA HIS A 78 -16.30 5.73 -0.38
C HIS A 78 -17.57 5.00 0.10
N ASP A 79 -17.89 3.85 -0.51
CA ASP A 79 -19.00 3.02 -0.08
C ASP A 79 -18.70 2.40 1.30
N LEU A 80 -17.44 2.00 1.56
CA LEU A 80 -16.96 1.55 2.86
C LEU A 80 -17.12 2.62 3.94
N LEU A 81 -16.66 3.86 3.68
CA LEU A 81 -16.80 4.98 4.59
C LEU A 81 -18.28 5.22 4.96
N ARG A 82 -19.16 5.17 3.97
CA ARG A 82 -20.60 5.35 4.18
C ARG A 82 -21.20 4.22 5.02
N ALA A 83 -20.86 2.98 4.69
CA ALA A 83 -21.38 1.81 5.39
C ALA A 83 -20.86 1.74 6.84
N ALA A 84 -19.56 1.94 7.04
CA ALA A 84 -18.94 1.93 8.36
C ALA A 84 -19.45 3.08 9.24
N GLY A 85 -19.55 4.32 8.71
CA GLY A 85 -20.06 5.48 9.43
C GLY A 85 -21.52 5.31 9.89
N ASN A 86 -22.34 4.55 9.17
CA ASN A 86 -23.73 4.27 9.52
C ASN A 86 -23.94 3.02 10.39
N SER A 87 -22.88 2.24 10.65
CA SER A 87 -22.97 1.03 11.46
C SER A 87 -22.85 1.32 12.95
N GLU A 88 -23.44 0.47 13.80
CA GLU A 88 -23.29 0.54 15.25
C GLU A 88 -21.84 0.26 15.66
N ARG A 89 -21.20 -0.73 14.98
CA ARG A 89 -19.83 -1.14 15.27
C ARG A 89 -18.80 -0.06 15.05
N PHE A 90 -18.85 0.64 13.92
CA PHE A 90 -17.81 1.58 13.54
C PHE A 90 -18.20 3.05 13.71
N GLY A 91 -19.49 3.37 13.65
CA GLY A 91 -19.96 4.75 13.62
C GLY A 91 -19.56 5.62 14.82
N SER A 92 -19.47 4.99 16.01
CA SER A 92 -19.06 5.66 17.25
C SER A 92 -17.55 5.74 17.48
N VAL A 93 -16.73 5.07 16.64
CA VAL A 93 -15.26 5.13 16.70
C VAL A 93 -14.77 6.55 16.45
N VAL A 94 -13.86 7.03 17.28
CA VAL A 94 -13.35 8.41 17.20
C VAL A 94 -12.06 8.44 16.38
N LEU A 95 -12.04 9.25 15.33
CA LEU A 95 -10.88 9.53 14.47
C LEU A 95 -10.13 10.74 15.00
N SER A 96 -8.80 10.65 15.02
CA SER A 96 -7.91 11.73 15.46
C SER A 96 -6.52 11.57 14.82
N GLY A 97 -5.67 12.59 14.95
CA GLY A 97 -4.28 12.54 14.52
C GLY A 97 -4.10 12.37 13.00
N TYR A 98 -5.10 12.72 12.18
CA TYR A 98 -4.95 12.56 10.74
C TYR A 98 -3.80 13.40 10.20
N THR A 99 -2.89 12.75 9.49
CA THR A 99 -1.80 13.39 8.75
C THR A 99 -1.72 12.83 7.35
N ALA A 100 -1.38 13.69 6.39
CA ALA A 100 -1.14 13.30 5.00
C ALA A 100 -0.10 14.25 4.42
N GLU A 101 1.10 13.74 4.19
CA GLU A 101 2.25 14.48 3.70
C GLU A 101 2.77 13.87 2.41
N THR A 102 3.15 14.73 1.47
CA THR A 102 3.81 14.34 0.23
C THR A 102 4.93 15.33 -0.05
N SER A 103 6.16 14.85 -0.16
CA SER A 103 7.35 15.66 -0.37
C SER A 103 8.16 15.12 -1.55
N GLU A 104 8.28 15.92 -2.62
CA GLU A 104 9.18 15.59 -3.74
C GLU A 104 10.65 15.67 -3.33
N GLU A 105 11.00 16.56 -2.40
CA GLU A 105 12.37 16.74 -1.93
C GLU A 105 12.86 15.54 -1.12
N LYS A 106 12.01 15.02 -0.22
CA LYS A 106 12.30 13.84 0.59
C LYS A 106 11.97 12.53 -0.14
N GLU A 107 11.31 12.60 -1.29
CA GLU A 107 10.75 11.45 -2.02
C GLU A 107 9.81 10.62 -1.14
N GLU A 108 8.94 11.30 -0.42
CA GLU A 108 8.09 10.76 0.63
C GLU A 108 6.61 10.93 0.34
N GLN A 109 5.84 9.88 0.65
CA GLN A 109 4.40 9.95 0.75
C GLN A 109 3.97 9.21 2.03
N PHE A 110 3.57 9.96 3.04
CA PHE A 110 3.13 9.44 4.33
C PHE A 110 1.70 9.85 4.64
N SER A 111 0.91 8.94 5.20
CA SER A 111 -0.37 9.28 5.80
C SER A 111 -0.78 8.26 6.84
N ALA A 112 -1.39 8.76 7.92
CA ALA A 112 -1.87 7.95 9.02
C ALA A 112 -3.12 8.57 9.66
N VAL A 113 -3.91 7.72 10.31
CA VAL A 113 -5.04 8.13 11.15
C VAL A 113 -5.19 7.18 12.32
N THR A 114 -5.58 7.71 13.47
CA THR A 114 -5.85 6.93 14.69
C THR A 114 -7.34 6.79 14.91
N PHE A 115 -7.81 5.56 15.12
CA PHE A 115 -9.18 5.19 15.45
C PHE A 115 -9.25 4.77 16.91
N THR A 116 -9.90 5.55 17.75
CA THR A 116 -10.11 5.24 19.18
C THR A 116 -11.44 4.53 19.37
N ILE A 117 -11.36 3.28 19.83
CA ILE A 117 -12.47 2.36 19.98
C ILE A 117 -12.84 2.29 21.49
N GLU A 118 -14.06 2.71 21.83
CA GLU A 118 -14.64 2.63 23.18
C GLU A 118 -13.69 3.17 24.28
N ASN A 119 -12.81 4.11 23.95
CA ASN A 119 -11.76 4.64 24.83
C ASN A 119 -10.90 3.57 25.51
N ARG A 120 -10.72 2.40 24.85
CA ARG A 120 -9.92 1.26 25.33
C ARG A 120 -8.81 0.85 24.39
N ILE A 121 -9.03 0.98 23.10
CA ILE A 121 -8.09 0.60 22.04
C ILE A 121 -7.85 1.81 21.15
N ARG A 122 -6.59 2.10 20.82
CA ARG A 122 -6.23 2.93 19.67
C ARG A 122 -5.74 2.04 18.55
N CYS A 123 -6.47 2.02 17.44
CA CYS A 123 -6.06 1.38 16.20
C CYS A 123 -5.41 2.44 15.32
N ILE A 124 -4.11 2.32 15.08
CA ILE A 124 -3.33 3.19 14.21
C ILE A 124 -3.32 2.57 12.81
N ALA A 125 -3.86 3.28 11.84
CA ALA A 125 -3.89 2.82 10.45
C ALA A 125 -2.97 3.67 9.58
N PHE A 126 -1.99 3.02 8.95
CA PHE A 126 -1.10 3.63 7.97
C PHE A 126 -1.65 3.40 6.56
N ARG A 127 -1.73 4.48 5.80
CA ARG A 127 -2.19 4.44 4.41
C ARG A 127 -1.10 3.85 3.52
N GLY A 128 -1.52 3.00 2.59
CA GLY A 128 -0.67 2.53 1.50
C GLY A 128 -0.38 3.61 0.46
N THR A 129 0.22 3.20 -0.64
CA THR A 129 0.54 4.11 -1.74
C THR A 129 -0.73 4.61 -2.40
N ASP A 130 -0.80 5.91 -2.57
CA ASP A 130 -1.87 6.56 -3.33
C ASP A 130 -1.52 6.67 -4.83
N ASP A 131 -2.21 7.55 -5.55
CA ASP A 131 -2.01 7.78 -6.99
C ASP A 131 -0.76 8.63 -7.31
N THR A 132 -0.02 9.13 -6.29
CA THR A 132 1.13 10.03 -6.51
C THR A 132 2.36 9.30 -7.04
N ILE A 133 3.05 9.93 -8.01
CA ILE A 133 4.31 9.41 -8.55
C ILE A 133 5.38 9.32 -7.45
N VAL A 134 5.38 10.27 -6.51
CA VAL A 134 6.30 10.29 -5.37
C VAL A 134 6.10 9.06 -4.49
N GLY A 135 4.86 8.70 -4.16
CA GLY A 135 4.55 7.51 -3.38
C GLY A 135 5.01 6.22 -4.06
N TRP A 136 4.84 6.13 -5.38
CA TRP A 136 5.34 5.00 -6.16
C TRP A 136 6.87 4.96 -6.16
N LYS A 137 7.55 6.12 -6.31
CA LYS A 137 9.01 6.18 -6.22
C LYS A 137 9.50 5.70 -4.85
N GLU A 138 8.88 6.13 -3.76
CA GLU A 138 9.25 5.69 -2.41
C GLU A 138 9.11 4.17 -2.23
N ASN A 139 8.08 3.55 -2.81
CA ASN A 139 7.98 2.09 -2.80
C ASN A 139 9.17 1.40 -3.48
N PHE A 140 9.61 1.92 -4.62
CA PHE A 140 10.79 1.39 -5.30
C PHE A 140 12.08 1.68 -4.54
N ASN A 141 12.17 2.82 -3.82
CA ASN A 141 13.31 3.13 -2.98
C ASN A 141 13.55 2.08 -1.88
N MET A 142 12.50 1.38 -1.41
CA MET A 142 12.63 0.29 -0.43
C MET A 142 13.58 -0.84 -0.87
N CYS A 143 13.86 -0.99 -2.17
CA CYS A 143 14.79 -2.02 -2.65
C CYS A 143 16.27 -1.69 -2.41
N TYR A 144 16.61 -0.42 -2.08
CA TYR A 144 17.98 -0.01 -1.80
C TYR A 144 18.12 0.91 -0.60
N MET A 145 17.04 1.47 -0.07
CA MET A 145 17.03 2.40 1.07
C MET A 145 16.29 1.80 2.26
N PHE A 146 16.91 1.82 3.42
CA PHE A 146 16.27 1.42 4.67
C PHE A 146 16.83 2.26 5.84
N PRO A 147 15.96 2.94 6.65
CA PRO A 147 14.55 3.14 6.35
C PRO A 147 14.30 4.11 5.20
N VAL A 148 13.15 4.00 4.53
CA VAL A 148 12.61 5.09 3.71
C VAL A 148 11.97 6.14 4.63
N PRO A 149 11.81 7.41 4.19
CA PRO A 149 11.27 8.48 5.04
C PRO A 149 9.94 8.13 5.73
N ALA A 150 8.97 7.61 4.99
CA ALA A 150 7.67 7.23 5.55
C ALA A 150 7.75 6.16 6.63
N GLN A 151 8.76 5.27 6.63
CA GLN A 151 8.96 4.30 7.71
C GLN A 151 9.36 5.02 9.02
N SER A 152 10.28 5.98 8.94
CA SER A 152 10.69 6.77 10.09
C SER A 152 9.52 7.59 10.65
N ASP A 153 8.72 8.18 9.78
CA ASP A 153 7.54 8.96 10.19
C ASP A 153 6.44 8.07 10.78
N ALA A 154 6.31 6.82 10.33
CA ALA A 154 5.40 5.86 10.93
C ALA A 154 5.78 5.51 12.38
N ALA A 155 7.06 5.30 12.69
CA ALA A 155 7.53 5.08 14.05
C ALA A 155 7.33 6.32 14.94
N ASN A 156 7.63 7.52 14.41
CA ASN A 156 7.42 8.78 15.12
C ASN A 156 5.92 9.02 15.40
N TYR A 157 5.06 8.74 14.42
CA TYR A 157 3.61 8.85 14.59
C TYR A 157 3.09 7.90 15.68
N LEU A 158 3.54 6.65 15.69
CA LEU A 158 3.16 5.70 16.74
C LEU A 158 3.62 6.19 18.12
N ASN A 159 4.84 6.67 18.25
CA ASN A 159 5.36 7.24 19.51
C ASN A 159 4.51 8.42 19.99
N MET A 160 4.12 9.31 19.08
CA MET A 160 3.23 10.44 19.40
C MET A 160 1.86 9.97 19.90
N VAL A 161 1.26 8.98 19.23
CA VAL A 161 -0.04 8.42 19.61
C VAL A 161 0.01 7.69 20.95
N ALA A 162 1.14 7.05 21.27
CA ALA A 162 1.34 6.28 22.50
C ALA A 162 1.70 7.14 23.71
N ALA A 163 2.20 8.38 23.53
CA ALA A 163 2.80 9.20 24.58
C ALA A 163 1.89 9.39 25.82
N ASP A 164 0.58 9.57 25.61
CA ASP A 164 -0.42 9.75 26.66
C ASP A 164 -1.43 8.59 26.72
N TRP A 165 -1.04 7.40 26.22
CA TRP A 165 -1.92 6.26 26.10
C TRP A 165 -1.32 5.02 26.77
N ASN A 166 -1.94 4.55 27.84
CA ASN A 166 -1.51 3.39 28.62
C ASN A 166 -2.44 2.17 28.47
N LYS A 167 -3.10 2.05 27.33
CA LYS A 167 -4.05 0.98 26.99
C LYS A 167 -3.62 0.35 25.67
N ASP A 168 -4.44 -0.56 25.15
CA ASP A 168 -4.14 -1.36 23.98
C ASP A 168 -3.91 -0.50 22.71
N LEU A 169 -2.84 -0.83 22.00
CA LEU A 169 -2.52 -0.34 20.67
C LEU A 169 -2.66 -1.49 19.67
N ILE A 170 -3.40 -1.25 18.59
CA ILE A 170 -3.45 -2.11 17.41
C ILE A 170 -2.90 -1.31 16.24
N ILE A 171 -2.00 -1.91 15.47
CA ILE A 171 -1.36 -1.26 14.34
C ILE A 171 -1.81 -1.98 13.07
N THR A 172 -2.20 -1.24 12.05
CA THR A 172 -2.71 -1.85 10.81
C THR A 172 -2.32 -1.05 9.58
N GLY A 173 -2.28 -1.72 8.44
CA GLY A 173 -2.09 -1.08 7.15
C GLY A 173 -2.21 -2.06 5.99
N HIS A 174 -2.58 -1.54 4.83
CA HIS A 174 -2.67 -2.27 3.58
C HIS A 174 -1.58 -1.79 2.60
N SER A 175 -1.02 -2.67 1.80
CA SER A 175 0.02 -2.34 0.83
C SER A 175 1.26 -1.72 1.53
N LYS A 176 1.83 -0.62 1.05
CA LYS A 176 2.88 0.12 1.75
C LYS A 176 2.52 0.37 3.22
N GLY A 177 1.26 0.68 3.53
CA GLY A 177 0.78 0.87 4.91
C GLY A 177 0.99 -0.35 5.80
N GLY A 178 0.90 -1.56 5.27
CA GLY A 178 1.22 -2.81 5.97
C GLY A 178 2.70 -2.90 6.36
N ASN A 179 3.59 -2.53 5.44
CA ASN A 179 5.03 -2.41 5.73
C ASN A 179 5.28 -1.34 6.81
N LEU A 180 4.65 -0.16 6.69
CA LEU A 180 4.77 0.92 7.68
C LEU A 180 4.26 0.47 9.06
N ALA A 181 3.18 -0.30 9.12
CA ALA A 181 2.62 -0.84 10.37
C ALA A 181 3.63 -1.74 11.10
N VAL A 182 4.26 -2.66 10.37
CA VAL A 182 5.28 -3.55 10.92
C VAL A 182 6.52 -2.77 11.34
N TYR A 183 7.00 -1.83 10.49
CA TYR A 183 8.15 -1.00 10.81
C TYR A 183 7.90 -0.16 12.07
N ALA A 184 6.78 0.55 12.13
CA ALA A 184 6.44 1.38 13.28
C ALA A 184 6.41 0.56 14.58
N ALA A 185 5.78 -0.62 14.56
CA ALA A 185 5.70 -1.50 15.71
C ALA A 185 7.08 -2.03 16.15
N ALA A 186 7.99 -2.31 15.21
CA ALA A 186 9.34 -2.80 15.52
C ALA A 186 10.28 -1.71 16.02
N TYR A 187 10.13 -0.47 15.53
CA TYR A 187 11.09 0.61 15.74
C TYR A 187 10.56 1.78 16.60
N CYS A 188 9.34 1.67 17.14
CA CYS A 188 8.86 2.62 18.15
C CYS A 188 9.65 2.52 19.46
N LEU A 189 9.43 3.49 20.34
CA LEU A 189 10.00 3.47 21.69
C LEU A 189 9.53 2.24 22.47
N PRO A 190 10.37 1.66 23.34
CA PRO A 190 10.01 0.48 24.13
C PRO A 190 8.71 0.67 24.92
N GLU A 191 8.49 1.84 25.49
CA GLU A 191 7.29 2.17 26.27
C GLU A 191 6.03 2.11 25.41
N ALA A 192 6.11 2.52 24.15
CA ALA A 192 5.00 2.39 23.20
C ALA A 192 4.80 0.93 22.77
N GLN A 193 5.90 0.20 22.56
CA GLN A 193 5.87 -1.19 22.11
C GLN A 193 5.18 -2.13 23.13
N GLU A 194 5.33 -1.86 24.43
CA GLU A 194 4.69 -2.64 25.51
C GLU A 194 3.15 -2.62 25.46
N HIS A 195 2.56 -1.62 24.85
CA HIS A 195 1.11 -1.50 24.71
C HIS A 195 0.56 -2.10 23.41
N ILE A 196 1.44 -2.56 22.49
CA ILE A 196 1.01 -3.15 21.23
C ILE A 196 0.45 -4.55 21.49
N THR A 197 -0.82 -4.76 21.13
CA THR A 197 -1.50 -6.05 21.30
C THR A 197 -1.71 -6.81 19.99
N ALA A 198 -1.68 -6.11 18.84
CA ALA A 198 -1.73 -6.74 17.52
C ALA A 198 -1.14 -5.82 16.44
N VAL A 199 -0.54 -6.44 15.43
CA VAL A 199 -0.03 -5.78 14.21
C VAL A 199 -0.58 -6.51 12.99
N TYR A 200 -1.34 -5.82 12.17
CA TYR A 200 -1.92 -6.37 10.95
C TYR A 200 -1.20 -5.80 9.72
N ASN A 201 -0.62 -6.68 8.95
CA ASN A 201 -0.03 -6.38 7.65
C ASN A 201 -0.87 -7.03 6.55
N PHE A 202 -1.62 -6.22 5.80
CA PHE A 202 -2.45 -6.66 4.69
C PHE A 202 -1.72 -6.38 3.38
N ASP A 203 -1.08 -7.40 2.83
CA ASP A 203 -0.40 -7.39 1.53
C ASP A 203 0.65 -6.29 1.35
N GLY A 204 1.32 -5.95 2.46
CA GLY A 204 2.45 -5.02 2.43
C GLY A 204 3.74 -5.73 2.04
N PRO A 205 4.68 -5.07 1.37
CA PRO A 205 6.00 -5.63 1.07
C PRO A 205 6.76 -5.97 2.36
N GLY A 206 7.61 -7.00 2.27
CA GLY A 206 8.47 -7.43 3.39
C GLY A 206 9.62 -6.47 3.69
N PHE A 207 10.68 -6.99 4.28
CA PHE A 207 11.87 -6.23 4.70
C PHE A 207 13.14 -6.91 4.20
N PRO A 208 14.28 -6.19 4.10
CA PRO A 208 15.58 -6.83 3.91
C PRO A 208 15.85 -7.85 5.03
N THR A 209 16.36 -9.04 4.68
CA THR A 209 16.64 -10.14 5.63
C THR A 209 17.47 -9.67 6.83
N SER A 210 18.42 -8.75 6.61
CA SER A 210 19.24 -8.18 7.68
C SER A 210 18.44 -7.43 8.74
N GLN A 211 17.23 -6.99 8.45
CA GLN A 211 16.38 -6.21 9.36
C GLN A 211 15.42 -7.09 10.16
N ILE A 212 14.87 -8.11 9.54
CA ILE A 212 13.93 -9.03 10.22
C ILE A 212 14.60 -9.93 11.27
N THR A 213 15.93 -10.01 11.26
CA THR A 213 16.71 -10.75 12.26
C THR A 213 17.01 -9.95 13.53
N LEU A 214 16.68 -8.66 13.60
CA LEU A 214 16.95 -7.80 14.73
C LEU A 214 16.01 -8.08 15.93
N GLU A 215 16.49 -7.80 17.13
CA GLU A 215 15.74 -8.05 18.37
C GLU A 215 14.41 -7.30 18.43
N ASN A 216 14.39 -6.04 18.01
CA ASN A 216 13.18 -5.22 17.99
C ASN A 216 12.08 -5.81 17.11
N TYR A 217 12.43 -6.41 15.97
CA TYR A 217 11.46 -7.12 15.12
C TYR A 217 10.99 -8.42 15.81
N SER A 218 11.89 -9.15 16.45
CA SER A 218 11.54 -10.40 17.14
C SER A 218 10.54 -10.20 18.27
N ARG A 219 10.52 -9.03 18.91
CA ARG A 219 9.57 -8.70 19.99
C ARG A 219 8.14 -8.61 19.51
N ILE A 220 7.90 -8.15 18.28
CA ILE A 220 6.55 -8.01 17.74
C ILE A 220 6.08 -9.23 16.94
N ARG A 221 6.97 -10.19 16.66
CA ARG A 221 6.67 -11.35 15.81
C ARG A 221 5.42 -12.11 16.25
N GLY A 222 5.26 -12.34 17.55
CA GLY A 222 4.10 -13.03 18.12
C GLY A 222 2.80 -12.23 18.08
N LEU A 223 2.85 -10.94 17.76
CA LEU A 223 1.71 -10.03 17.67
C LEU A 223 1.30 -9.76 16.23
N MET A 224 2.12 -10.22 15.27
CA MET A 224 1.90 -9.95 13.84
C MET A 224 0.92 -10.94 13.22
N THR A 225 0.07 -10.40 12.36
CA THR A 225 -0.76 -11.16 11.43
C THR A 225 -0.52 -10.59 10.04
N THR A 226 0.23 -11.32 9.21
CA THR A 226 0.48 -10.97 7.81
C THR A 226 -0.44 -11.80 6.92
N LEU A 227 -1.27 -11.13 6.14
CA LEU A 227 -2.19 -11.74 5.18
C LEU A 227 -1.80 -11.33 3.76
N LEU A 228 -1.56 -12.32 2.91
CA LEU A 228 -1.20 -12.12 1.51
C LEU A 228 -2.20 -12.85 0.61
N PRO A 229 -2.70 -12.26 -0.48
CA PRO A 229 -3.56 -12.99 -1.41
C PRO A 229 -2.78 -14.12 -2.13
N GLU A 230 -3.48 -15.21 -2.43
CA GLU A 230 -2.85 -16.44 -2.95
C GLU A 230 -2.13 -16.29 -4.31
N ALA A 231 -2.37 -15.21 -5.04
CA ALA A 231 -1.78 -14.99 -6.37
C ALA A 231 -1.31 -13.55 -6.61
N ASP A 232 -1.10 -12.77 -5.56
CA ASP A 232 -0.54 -11.42 -5.70
C ASP A 232 0.99 -11.43 -5.85
N ILE A 233 1.52 -10.28 -6.26
CA ILE A 233 2.95 -10.06 -6.49
C ILE A 233 3.48 -8.95 -5.56
N VAL A 234 2.62 -8.05 -5.07
CA VAL A 234 3.04 -6.86 -4.32
C VAL A 234 3.54 -7.23 -2.93
N GLY A 235 2.75 -7.98 -2.18
CA GLY A 235 3.09 -8.39 -0.82
C GLY A 235 4.30 -9.32 -0.72
N ILE A 236 4.66 -10.01 -1.80
CA ILE A 236 5.82 -10.91 -1.84
C ILE A 236 7.13 -10.20 -2.24
N LEU A 237 7.10 -8.89 -2.53
CA LEU A 237 8.33 -8.11 -2.71
C LEU A 237 9.07 -7.99 -1.38
N LEU A 238 10.37 -8.31 -1.37
CA LEU A 238 11.22 -8.42 -0.18
C LEU A 238 10.87 -9.62 0.73
N ASP A 239 11.68 -9.86 1.75
CA ASP A 239 11.50 -11.03 2.61
C ASP A 239 10.39 -10.82 3.63
N HIS A 240 9.44 -11.74 3.63
CA HIS A 240 8.58 -11.97 4.79
C HIS A 240 9.21 -13.04 5.67
N GLU A 241 9.11 -12.87 6.98
CA GLU A 241 9.33 -14.00 7.86
C GLU A 241 8.31 -15.11 7.57
N ASP A 242 8.65 -16.33 7.99
CA ASP A 242 7.95 -17.58 7.67
C ASP A 242 6.47 -17.66 8.10
N GLN A 243 5.87 -16.59 8.62
CA GLN A 243 4.52 -16.57 9.18
C GLN A 243 3.60 -15.58 8.46
N TYR A 244 3.19 -15.91 7.26
CA TYR A 244 2.04 -15.28 6.62
C TYR A 244 0.91 -16.30 6.41
N HIS A 245 -0.30 -15.80 6.26
CA HIS A 245 -1.45 -16.60 5.84
C HIS A 245 -1.87 -16.18 4.44
N ALA A 246 -1.95 -17.15 3.52
CA ALA A 246 -2.48 -16.90 2.19
C ALA A 246 -4.02 -16.80 2.27
N VAL A 247 -4.60 -15.73 1.70
CA VAL A 247 -6.05 -15.51 1.67
C VAL A 247 -6.61 -15.70 0.28
N LYS A 248 -7.84 -16.22 0.20
CA LYS A 248 -8.58 -16.33 -1.06
C LYS A 248 -9.11 -14.99 -1.50
N SER A 249 -9.06 -14.77 -2.81
CA SER A 249 -9.62 -13.60 -3.48
C SER A 249 -10.47 -14.01 -4.67
N ASN A 250 -11.54 -13.29 -4.95
CA ASN A 250 -12.36 -13.48 -6.14
C ASN A 250 -11.80 -12.77 -7.39
N ALA A 251 -10.74 -11.97 -7.22
CA ALA A 251 -10.01 -11.33 -8.31
C ALA A 251 -8.90 -12.24 -8.88
N VAL A 252 -8.19 -11.78 -9.92
CA VAL A 252 -7.15 -12.55 -10.61
C VAL A 252 -5.87 -11.73 -10.74
N GLY A 253 -4.74 -12.35 -10.43
CA GLY A 253 -3.40 -11.76 -10.58
C GLY A 253 -3.24 -10.54 -9.67
N VAL A 254 -2.66 -9.46 -10.19
CA VAL A 254 -2.39 -8.23 -9.42
C VAL A 254 -3.65 -7.57 -8.83
N TRP A 255 -4.83 -7.85 -9.37
CA TRP A 255 -6.11 -7.35 -8.85
C TRP A 255 -6.50 -8.00 -7.51
N GLN A 256 -5.82 -9.08 -7.11
CA GLN A 256 -5.99 -9.66 -5.78
C GLN A 256 -5.42 -8.77 -4.67
N HIS A 257 -4.59 -7.79 -5.01
CA HIS A 257 -4.10 -6.77 -4.09
C HIS A 257 -5.23 -5.91 -3.50
N ASP A 258 -6.36 -5.80 -4.20
CA ASP A 258 -7.54 -5.08 -3.72
C ASP A 258 -8.20 -5.85 -2.56
N GLY A 259 -8.12 -5.31 -1.33
CA GLY A 259 -8.72 -5.89 -0.13
C GLY A 259 -10.24 -6.14 -0.23
N PHE A 260 -10.96 -5.40 -1.07
CA PHE A 260 -12.39 -5.64 -1.33
C PHE A 260 -12.67 -6.96 -2.07
N SER A 261 -11.65 -7.53 -2.69
CA SER A 261 -11.75 -8.83 -3.38
C SER A 261 -11.54 -10.03 -2.47
N TRP A 262 -11.11 -9.83 -1.21
CA TRP A 262 -10.76 -10.90 -0.29
C TRP A 262 -11.99 -11.58 0.28
N GLU A 263 -11.98 -12.91 0.22
CA GLU A 263 -13.10 -13.73 0.64
C GLU A 263 -13.06 -13.99 2.15
N LEU A 264 -14.19 -13.85 2.80
CA LEU A 264 -14.31 -14.10 4.23
C LEU A 264 -15.50 -15.01 4.58
N MET A 265 -15.40 -15.61 5.76
CA MET A 265 -16.44 -16.40 6.38
C MET A 265 -16.54 -16.04 7.86
N GLY A 266 -17.65 -15.40 8.23
CA GLY A 266 -17.83 -14.90 9.58
C GLY A 266 -16.92 -13.74 9.90
N THR A 267 -16.02 -13.89 10.85
CA THR A 267 -15.08 -12.87 11.32
C THR A 267 -13.65 -13.14 10.89
N LYS A 268 -13.44 -14.03 9.91
CA LYS A 268 -12.12 -14.43 9.42
C LYS A 268 -12.10 -14.48 7.91
N PHE A 269 -10.93 -14.20 7.35
CA PHE A 269 -10.68 -14.46 5.94
C PHE A 269 -10.66 -15.98 5.67
N ILE A 270 -10.99 -16.36 4.44
CA ILE A 270 -10.85 -17.75 4.02
C ILE A 270 -9.39 -17.96 3.62
N TYR A 271 -8.67 -18.72 4.45
CA TYR A 271 -7.29 -19.03 4.17
C TYR A 271 -7.17 -20.05 3.04
N SER A 272 -6.18 -19.86 2.20
CA SER A 272 -5.70 -20.85 1.24
C SER A 272 -4.62 -21.71 1.89
N GLU A 273 -4.37 -22.90 1.36
CA GLU A 273 -3.29 -23.76 1.86
C GLU A 273 -1.93 -23.08 1.73
N ASP A 274 -1.73 -22.30 0.67
CA ASP A 274 -0.49 -21.53 0.41
C ASP A 274 -0.66 -20.56 -0.77
N ILE A 275 0.36 -19.71 -0.99
CA ILE A 275 0.47 -18.88 -2.19
C ILE A 275 0.67 -19.80 -3.41
N LYS A 276 -0.02 -19.49 -4.51
CA LYS A 276 0.07 -20.26 -5.77
C LYS A 276 1.50 -20.40 -6.27
N SER A 277 1.87 -21.58 -6.72
CA SER A 277 3.23 -21.88 -7.23
C SER A 277 3.67 -20.96 -8.37
N SER A 278 2.71 -20.43 -9.15
CA SER A 278 2.98 -19.45 -10.21
C SER A 278 3.42 -18.09 -9.64
N SER A 279 2.85 -17.67 -8.52
CA SER A 279 3.23 -16.41 -7.83
C SER A 279 4.58 -16.59 -7.14
N LYS A 280 4.80 -17.70 -6.44
CA LYS A 280 6.11 -18.01 -5.86
C LYS A 280 7.25 -18.03 -6.90
N ARG A 281 6.98 -18.49 -8.14
CA ARG A 281 7.99 -18.44 -9.21
C ARG A 281 8.27 -17.01 -9.69
N LYS A 282 7.22 -16.17 -9.82
CA LYS A 282 7.38 -14.76 -10.20
C LYS A 282 8.13 -13.99 -9.11
N ASP A 283 7.77 -14.22 -7.86
CA ASP A 283 8.47 -13.68 -6.70
C ASP A 283 9.97 -14.04 -6.74
N LYS A 284 10.28 -15.32 -6.84
CA LYS A 284 11.68 -15.78 -6.92
C LYS A 284 12.45 -15.10 -8.06
N THR A 285 11.81 -14.92 -9.22
CA THR A 285 12.43 -14.23 -10.35
C THR A 285 12.65 -12.74 -10.06
N LEU A 286 11.68 -12.06 -9.44
CA LEU A 286 11.81 -10.64 -9.08
C LEU A 286 12.84 -10.42 -7.98
N ARG A 287 12.86 -11.26 -6.96
CA ARG A 287 13.87 -11.20 -5.89
C ARG A 287 15.27 -11.43 -6.43
N ALA A 288 15.47 -12.49 -7.19
CA ALA A 288 16.75 -12.76 -7.81
C ALA A 288 17.21 -11.59 -8.70
N TRP A 289 16.28 -10.99 -9.44
CA TRP A 289 16.59 -9.80 -10.24
C TRP A 289 17.01 -8.59 -9.38
N VAL A 290 16.34 -8.34 -8.27
CA VAL A 290 16.74 -7.29 -7.34
C VAL A 290 18.08 -7.64 -6.69
N ASP A 291 18.28 -8.88 -6.26
CA ASP A 291 19.50 -9.33 -5.58
C ASP A 291 20.72 -9.37 -6.50
N ASP A 292 20.53 -9.62 -7.79
CA ASP A 292 21.60 -9.56 -8.80
C ASP A 292 22.11 -8.14 -9.07
N MET A 293 21.33 -7.11 -8.72
CA MET A 293 21.74 -5.72 -8.79
C MET A 293 22.43 -5.31 -7.48
N ASP A 294 23.63 -4.71 -7.58
CA ASP A 294 24.22 -4.02 -6.45
C ASP A 294 23.40 -2.78 -6.05
N MET A 295 23.64 -2.25 -4.86
CA MET A 295 22.86 -1.13 -4.31
C MET A 295 22.90 0.11 -5.20
N GLU A 296 24.05 0.40 -5.80
CA GLU A 296 24.23 1.55 -6.70
C GLU A 296 23.38 1.39 -7.97
N LEU A 297 23.36 0.19 -8.56
CA LEU A 297 22.55 -0.08 -9.75
C LEU A 297 21.04 -0.05 -9.44
N ARG A 298 20.61 -0.52 -8.24
CA ARG A 298 19.21 -0.40 -7.79
C ARG A 298 18.80 1.07 -7.71
N GLU A 299 19.61 1.90 -7.06
CA GLU A 299 19.36 3.34 -6.94
C GLU A 299 19.33 4.02 -8.32
N GLN A 300 20.31 3.76 -9.17
CA GLN A 300 20.34 4.29 -10.53
C GLN A 300 19.11 3.88 -11.34
N PHE A 301 18.73 2.59 -11.26
CA PHE A 301 17.54 2.08 -11.94
C PHE A 301 16.27 2.81 -11.50
N VAL A 302 16.04 2.93 -10.20
CA VAL A 302 14.85 3.63 -9.67
C VAL A 302 14.88 5.10 -10.08
N ASN A 303 16.01 5.79 -9.92
CA ASN A 303 16.14 7.21 -10.29
C ASN A 303 15.89 7.44 -11.79
N LYS A 304 16.43 6.59 -12.67
CA LYS A 304 16.24 6.68 -14.11
C LYS A 304 14.82 6.30 -14.52
N LEU A 305 14.21 5.30 -13.86
CA LEU A 305 12.82 4.90 -14.09
C LEU A 305 11.84 6.05 -13.79
N PHE A 306 12.05 6.78 -12.72
CA PHE A 306 11.18 7.90 -12.34
C PHE A 306 11.60 9.26 -12.92
N ALA A 307 12.79 9.38 -13.50
CA ALA A 307 13.25 10.62 -14.13
C ALA A 307 12.37 11.03 -15.32
N PHE A 308 11.85 10.06 -16.08
CA PHE A 308 10.93 10.37 -17.18
C PHE A 308 9.59 10.94 -16.69
N CYS A 309 9.13 10.53 -15.51
CA CYS A 309 7.93 11.12 -14.91
C CYS A 309 8.12 12.60 -14.58
N LYS A 310 9.33 12.99 -14.12
CA LYS A 310 9.70 14.38 -13.83
C LYS A 310 9.77 15.26 -15.10
N SER A 311 9.97 14.67 -16.26
CA SER A 311 9.97 15.40 -17.55
C SER A 311 8.56 15.71 -18.07
N THR A 312 7.53 15.23 -17.39
CA THR A 312 6.13 15.59 -17.62
C THR A 312 5.65 16.50 -16.50
N ASP A 313 4.52 17.19 -16.71
CA ASP A 313 3.84 17.95 -15.65
C ASP A 313 2.99 17.06 -14.72
N ALA A 314 3.02 15.74 -14.94
CA ALA A 314 2.23 14.77 -14.18
C ALA A 314 2.76 14.63 -12.74
N ARG A 315 1.85 14.67 -11.79
CA ARG A 315 2.11 14.39 -10.37
C ARG A 315 1.52 13.06 -9.93
N THR A 316 0.57 12.53 -10.70
CA THR A 316 -0.15 11.30 -10.42
C THR A 316 -0.12 10.35 -11.61
N LEU A 317 -0.38 9.06 -11.36
CA LEU A 317 -0.57 8.08 -12.44
C LEU A 317 -1.83 8.40 -13.26
N THR A 318 -2.84 9.00 -12.63
CA THR A 318 -4.03 9.52 -13.33
C THR A 318 -3.65 10.59 -14.35
N ASP A 319 -2.73 11.50 -14.01
CA ASP A 319 -2.25 12.54 -14.95
C ASP A 319 -1.52 11.89 -16.14
N LEU A 320 -0.62 10.94 -15.87
CA LEU A 320 0.07 10.17 -16.93
C LEU A 320 -0.92 9.47 -17.86
N LYS A 321 -1.99 8.89 -17.31
CA LYS A 321 -3.04 8.24 -18.11
C LYS A 321 -3.83 9.23 -18.96
N ARG A 322 -4.01 10.48 -18.50
CA ARG A 322 -4.73 11.53 -19.21
C ARG A 322 -3.91 12.16 -20.34
N ASP A 323 -2.58 12.14 -20.23
CA ASP A 323 -1.65 12.64 -21.28
C ASP A 323 -0.75 11.52 -21.85
N PRO A 324 -1.31 10.62 -22.68
CA PRO A 324 -0.54 9.53 -23.27
C PRO A 324 0.51 10.02 -24.29
N ILE A 325 0.37 11.24 -24.82
CA ILE A 325 1.34 11.82 -25.76
C ILE A 325 2.54 12.35 -24.99
N GLY A 326 2.31 13.10 -23.91
CA GLY A 326 3.38 13.57 -23.01
C GLY A 326 4.17 12.39 -22.43
N LEU A 327 3.47 11.34 -21.97
CA LEU A 327 4.10 10.11 -21.49
C LEU A 327 4.98 9.45 -22.57
N MET A 328 4.50 9.36 -23.82
CA MET A 328 5.28 8.79 -24.91
C MET A 328 6.54 9.61 -25.22
N ASN A 329 6.41 10.95 -25.23
CA ASN A 329 7.55 11.84 -25.45
C ASN A 329 8.59 11.72 -24.33
N ALA A 330 8.14 11.65 -23.08
CA ALA A 330 9.01 11.45 -21.91
C ALA A 330 9.77 10.12 -21.97
N ILE A 331 9.08 9.02 -22.33
CA ILE A 331 9.71 7.71 -22.53
C ILE A 331 10.73 7.76 -23.66
N ASN A 332 10.40 8.36 -24.81
CA ASN A 332 11.33 8.46 -25.93
C ASN A 332 12.57 9.28 -25.54
N GLY A 333 12.39 10.44 -24.89
CA GLY A 333 13.50 11.25 -24.39
C GLY A 333 14.41 10.50 -23.42
N ALA A 334 13.82 9.72 -22.50
CA ALA A 334 14.58 8.89 -21.58
C ALA A 334 15.43 7.82 -22.29
N PHE A 335 14.93 7.27 -23.41
CA PHE A 335 15.70 6.30 -24.22
C PHE A 335 16.73 6.95 -25.15
N GLU A 336 16.64 8.25 -25.42
CA GLU A 336 17.66 9.01 -26.13
C GLU A 336 18.88 9.30 -25.24
N ASP A 337 18.69 9.43 -23.92
CA ASP A 337 19.80 9.55 -22.97
C ASP A 337 20.55 8.22 -22.86
N GLU A 338 21.87 8.28 -23.19
CA GLU A 338 22.70 7.07 -23.27
C GLU A 338 22.89 6.39 -21.92
N GLU A 339 23.06 7.18 -20.87
CA GLU A 339 23.23 6.68 -19.50
C GLU A 339 21.94 5.96 -19.02
N THR A 340 20.78 6.60 -19.18
CA THR A 340 19.47 6.00 -18.84
C THR A 340 19.24 4.70 -19.61
N ARG A 341 19.53 4.72 -20.92
CA ARG A 341 19.38 3.54 -21.76
C ARG A 341 20.28 2.39 -21.31
N GLU A 342 21.54 2.66 -20.95
CA GLU A 342 22.46 1.63 -20.49
C GLU A 342 22.08 1.08 -19.12
N VAL A 343 21.68 1.91 -18.16
CA VAL A 343 21.16 1.47 -16.84
C VAL A 343 19.93 0.58 -17.01
N LEU A 344 18.92 1.03 -17.79
CA LEU A 344 17.71 0.25 -18.03
C LEU A 344 18.00 -1.07 -18.75
N LYS A 345 18.88 -1.07 -19.77
CA LYS A 345 19.29 -2.30 -20.46
C LYS A 345 20.01 -3.24 -19.52
N ARG A 346 20.97 -2.78 -18.73
CA ARG A 346 21.73 -3.60 -17.78
C ARG A 346 20.77 -4.24 -16.77
N SER A 347 19.91 -3.45 -16.14
CA SER A 347 18.94 -3.96 -15.14
C SER A 347 17.95 -4.96 -15.75
N LEU A 348 17.37 -4.64 -16.91
CA LEU A 348 16.43 -5.55 -17.60
C LEU A 348 17.12 -6.81 -18.14
N SER A 349 18.38 -6.74 -18.57
CA SER A 349 19.13 -7.93 -19.01
C SER A 349 19.34 -8.93 -17.88
N MET A 350 19.51 -8.47 -16.65
CA MET A 350 19.59 -9.35 -15.47
C MET A 350 18.27 -10.10 -15.24
N LEU A 351 17.12 -9.41 -15.33
CA LEU A 351 15.80 -10.05 -15.24
C LEU A 351 15.61 -11.15 -16.28
N LEU A 352 16.25 -11.03 -17.44
CA LEU A 352 16.11 -11.93 -18.57
C LEU A 352 17.16 -13.05 -18.61
N SER A 353 18.25 -12.93 -17.84
CA SER A 353 19.38 -13.86 -17.88
C SER A 353 19.12 -15.19 -17.17
N GLU A 354 18.13 -15.29 -16.28
CA GLU A 354 17.82 -16.52 -15.54
C GLU A 354 17.23 -17.67 -16.40
N ASP A 355 16.84 -17.39 -17.67
CA ASP A 355 16.34 -18.44 -18.57
C ASP A 355 17.01 -18.36 -19.95
N LYS A 356 18.15 -19.02 -20.06
CA LYS A 356 19.17 -18.83 -21.11
C LYS A 356 18.75 -19.18 -22.55
N THR A 357 17.54 -19.63 -22.85
CA THR A 357 17.22 -20.18 -24.17
C THR A 357 16.14 -19.48 -24.98
N HIS A 358 15.25 -18.67 -24.37
CA HIS A 358 14.11 -18.11 -25.13
C HIS A 358 13.78 -16.62 -24.90
N ARG A 359 14.57 -15.86 -24.12
CA ARG A 359 14.16 -14.57 -23.62
C ARG A 359 14.81 -13.33 -24.26
N TYR A 360 15.92 -13.45 -24.96
CA TYR A 360 16.51 -12.30 -25.67
C TYR A 360 15.57 -11.73 -26.75
N ALA A 361 14.86 -12.63 -27.45
CA ALA A 361 13.83 -12.22 -28.40
C ALA A 361 12.58 -11.61 -27.73
N ALA A 362 12.14 -12.21 -26.61
CA ALA A 362 10.94 -11.75 -25.89
C ALA A 362 11.11 -10.39 -25.21
N ALA A 363 12.33 -9.97 -24.84
CA ALA A 363 12.57 -8.66 -24.24
C ALA A 363 12.62 -7.54 -25.28
N GLN A 364 13.28 -7.79 -26.41
CA GLN A 364 13.18 -6.88 -27.55
C GLN A 364 11.72 -6.79 -28.04
N ASP A 365 11.01 -7.89 -28.08
CA ASP A 365 9.59 -7.94 -28.44
C ASP A 365 8.70 -7.26 -27.38
N SER A 366 9.01 -7.38 -26.09
CA SER A 366 8.24 -6.71 -25.02
C SER A 366 8.46 -5.20 -24.99
N LEU A 367 9.68 -4.73 -25.21
CA LEU A 367 9.98 -3.30 -25.37
C LEU A 367 9.39 -2.73 -26.67
N LEU A 368 9.48 -3.48 -27.77
CA LEU A 368 8.84 -3.14 -29.06
C LEU A 368 7.31 -3.24 -28.96
N TRP A 369 6.79 -4.21 -28.20
CA TRP A 369 5.35 -4.36 -27.93
C TRP A 369 4.82 -3.21 -27.08
N LEU A 370 5.52 -2.82 -25.98
CA LEU A 370 5.20 -1.64 -25.16
C LEU A 370 5.22 -0.37 -26.02
N LYS A 371 6.28 -0.19 -26.80
CA LYS A 371 6.40 0.92 -27.76
C LYS A 371 5.28 0.88 -28.80
N GLY A 372 4.92 -0.27 -29.34
CA GLY A 372 3.82 -0.49 -30.29
C GLY A 372 2.45 -0.21 -29.68
N LYS A 373 2.18 -0.70 -28.47
CA LYS A 373 0.89 -0.47 -27.76
C LYS A 373 0.69 0.99 -27.37
N VAL A 374 1.75 1.68 -26.93
CA VAL A 374 1.69 3.11 -26.59
C VAL A 374 1.46 3.91 -27.87
N THR A 375 2.13 3.57 -28.98
CA THR A 375 1.97 4.23 -30.28
C THR A 375 0.58 4.01 -30.87
N GLU A 376 0.02 2.82 -30.76
CA GLU A 376 -1.33 2.46 -31.23
C GLU A 376 -2.42 3.21 -30.44
N LYS A 377 -2.28 3.30 -29.11
CA LYS A 377 -3.20 4.09 -28.25
C LYS A 377 -3.09 5.60 -28.53
N ALA A 378 -1.90 6.12 -28.75
CA ALA A 378 -1.70 7.53 -29.13
C ALA A 378 -2.30 7.86 -30.51
N ALA A 379 -2.12 6.97 -31.50
CA ALA A 379 -2.71 7.12 -32.82
C ALA A 379 -4.25 7.08 -32.80
N LEU A 380 -4.84 6.23 -31.92
CA LEU A 380 -6.29 6.17 -31.70
C LEU A 380 -6.82 7.43 -30.99
N ALA A 381 -6.05 8.01 -30.05
CA ALA A 381 -6.41 9.26 -29.37
C ALA A 381 -6.39 10.46 -30.31
N ILE A 382 -5.44 10.51 -31.25
CA ILE A 382 -5.34 11.54 -32.28
C ILE A 382 -6.50 11.42 -33.28
N LYS A 383 -6.93 10.20 -33.67
CA LYS A 383 -8.08 9.97 -34.55
C LYS A 383 -9.43 10.31 -33.91
N ARG A 384 -9.54 10.34 -32.58
CA ARG A 384 -10.77 10.71 -31.84
C ARG A 384 -10.89 12.22 -31.62
N LYS A 385 -9.83 13.01 -31.84
CA LYS A 385 -9.81 14.47 -31.71
C LYS A 385 -9.95 15.21 -33.07
N LYS A 386 -10.05 14.49 -34.20
CA LYS A 386 -10.45 14.97 -35.50
C LYS A 386 -11.89 14.50 -35.79
#